data_6f3499bfc00ea4cc5da5a4d917c4b82f
#
_entry.id   6f3499bfc00ea4cc5da5a4d917c4b82f
#
_cell.length_a   1.000
_cell.length_b   1.000
_cell.length_c   1.000
_cell.angle_alpha   90.00
_cell.angle_beta   90.00
_cell.angle_gamma   90.00
#
_symmetry.space_group_name_H-M   'P 1'
#
loop_
_entity.id
_entity.type
_entity.pdbx_description
1 polymer ?
#
loop_
_entity_poly.entity_id
_entity_poly.type
_entity_poly.pdbx_seq_one_letter_code
_entity_poly.pdbx_strand_id
1 'polypeptide(L)'
;MQRLEGGEFLMGNEGDYGFPADGEGPVHAVVLTPFYLDATCVTNEQFNAFVNATGYKTEAERFGWSFVFVGHLSPSAARERARSRVVGSEWWCRIDGATWRHPEGPGSNIKKRWGHPVVQVSWSDAMAYAAWAGKRLPTEAEWEFAARGGLVQKRFPWGDDLEPEGRHRMNVWQGVFPNVNTEADGHYGPAPVKSYRANGYGLYNMTGNVWEWCWDWFDPGWYRTSPRDDPTGPDRGERRVMRGGSYLCHASYCNRYRTDARSSNTPDSATTNLGFRCVRDV
;
A
#
# COMPACT_ATOMS: atom_id res chain seq x y z
N MET A 1 -15.71 7.08 6.11
CA MET A 1 -14.74 8.03 5.51
C MET A 1 -14.49 9.17 6.48
N GLN A 2 -13.30 9.75 6.47
CA GLN A 2 -12.94 10.96 7.20
C GLN A 2 -12.96 12.15 6.22
N ARG A 3 -13.53 13.27 6.62
CA ARG A 3 -13.42 14.53 5.87
C ARG A 3 -12.11 15.20 6.22
N LEU A 4 -11.32 15.52 5.22
CA LEU A 4 -10.08 16.27 5.32
C LEU A 4 -10.29 17.64 4.67
N GLU A 5 -9.93 18.70 5.39
CA GLU A 5 -10.20 20.08 4.93
C GLU A 5 -9.22 20.55 3.85
N GLY A 6 -8.24 19.72 3.52
CA GLY A 6 -7.19 20.14 2.60
C GLY A 6 -6.33 21.26 3.18
N GLY A 7 -5.84 22.13 2.31
CA GLY A 7 -4.95 23.22 2.66
C GLY A 7 -3.52 22.98 2.22
N GLU A 8 -2.62 23.91 2.58
CA GLU A 8 -1.22 23.83 2.20
C GLU A 8 -0.45 22.85 3.12
N PHE A 9 0.40 22.03 2.51
CA PHE A 9 1.37 21.21 3.22
C PHE A 9 2.68 21.07 2.44
N LEU A 10 3.73 20.65 3.12
CA LEU A 10 5.03 20.35 2.53
C LEU A 10 5.08 18.85 2.16
N MET A 11 5.05 18.56 0.86
CA MET A 11 5.14 17.21 0.32
C MET A 11 6.59 16.84 0.02
N GLY A 12 6.93 15.56 0.23
CA GLY A 12 8.24 15.01 -0.09
C GLY A 12 9.23 15.04 1.08
N ASN A 13 10.51 14.78 0.75
CA ASN A 13 11.59 14.57 1.69
C ASN A 13 12.92 15.05 1.09
N GLU A 14 13.79 15.68 1.89
CA GLU A 14 15.16 16.05 1.56
C GLU A 14 16.22 15.42 2.50
N GLY A 15 15.78 14.48 3.36
CA GLY A 15 16.69 13.73 4.20
C GLY A 15 17.46 12.66 3.44
N ASP A 16 18.56 12.21 4.03
CA ASP A 16 19.50 11.22 3.47
C ASP A 16 19.02 9.75 3.64
N TYR A 17 17.86 9.55 4.24
CA TYR A 17 17.32 8.24 4.56
C TYR A 17 16.37 7.64 3.48
N GLY A 18 16.09 8.40 2.42
CA GLY A 18 15.27 8.00 1.29
C GLY A 18 16.03 7.19 0.24
N PHE A 19 15.32 6.79 -0.80
CA PHE A 19 15.89 6.12 -1.97
C PHE A 19 15.95 7.12 -3.14
N PRO A 20 17.16 7.51 -3.62
CA PRO A 20 17.26 8.51 -4.70
C PRO A 20 16.48 8.13 -5.97
N ALA A 21 16.40 6.83 -6.29
CA ALA A 21 15.67 6.33 -7.46
C ALA A 21 14.13 6.44 -7.32
N ASP A 22 13.63 6.63 -6.10
CA ASP A 22 12.20 6.79 -5.86
C ASP A 22 11.73 8.24 -6.05
N GLY A 23 12.66 9.21 -6.09
CA GLY A 23 12.34 10.62 -6.32
C GLY A 23 11.46 11.23 -5.23
N GLU A 24 11.78 10.95 -3.96
CA GLU A 24 11.03 11.42 -2.79
C GLU A 24 11.15 12.94 -2.57
N GLY A 25 12.03 13.62 -3.27
CA GLY A 25 12.28 15.05 -3.20
C GLY A 25 12.32 15.75 -4.57
N PRO A 26 12.42 17.08 -4.58
CA PRO A 26 12.58 17.99 -3.43
C PRO A 26 11.29 18.13 -2.60
N VAL A 27 11.44 18.64 -1.37
CA VAL A 27 10.30 19.12 -0.59
C VAL A 27 9.68 20.32 -1.31
N HIS A 28 8.37 20.32 -1.48
CA HIS A 28 7.64 21.38 -2.17
C HIS A 28 6.26 21.62 -1.54
N ALA A 29 5.76 22.83 -1.69
CA ALA A 29 4.43 23.19 -1.19
C ALA A 29 3.34 22.68 -2.14
N VAL A 30 2.36 21.98 -1.58
CA VAL A 30 1.15 21.52 -2.27
C VAL A 30 -0.08 22.07 -1.54
N VAL A 31 -1.08 22.47 -2.27
CA VAL A 31 -2.40 22.89 -1.76
C VAL A 31 -3.45 21.91 -2.26
N LEU A 32 -4.24 21.38 -1.34
CA LEU A 32 -5.33 20.47 -1.66
C LEU A 32 -6.68 21.07 -1.35
N THR A 33 -7.65 20.83 -2.20
CA THR A 33 -9.07 21.07 -1.91
C THR A 33 -9.60 20.07 -0.90
N PRO A 34 -10.72 20.33 -0.19
CA PRO A 34 -11.31 19.36 0.74
C PRO A 34 -11.74 18.07 0.05
N PHE A 35 -11.56 16.93 0.72
CA PHE A 35 -11.96 15.63 0.23
C PHE A 35 -12.32 14.65 1.36
N TYR A 36 -13.00 13.56 1.04
CA TYR A 36 -13.24 12.44 1.96
C TYR A 36 -12.30 11.28 1.65
N LEU A 37 -11.61 10.75 2.65
CA LEU A 37 -10.77 9.56 2.51
C LEU A 37 -11.31 8.41 3.37
N ASP A 38 -11.28 7.18 2.87
CA ASP A 38 -11.59 6.00 3.66
C ASP A 38 -10.63 5.88 4.85
N ALA A 39 -11.20 5.70 6.05
CA ALA A 39 -10.40 5.62 7.27
C ALA A 39 -9.44 4.41 7.29
N THR A 40 -9.70 3.39 6.48
CA THR A 40 -8.94 2.15 6.35
C THR A 40 -8.77 1.77 4.88
N CYS A 41 -7.85 0.86 4.58
CA CYS A 41 -7.87 0.14 3.32
C CYS A 41 -9.21 -0.56 3.10
N VAL A 42 -9.57 -0.79 1.85
CA VAL A 42 -10.72 -1.62 1.47
C VAL A 42 -10.50 -3.04 2.01
N THR A 43 -11.50 -3.57 2.71
CA THR A 43 -11.43 -4.91 3.33
C THR A 43 -11.84 -6.01 2.35
N ASN A 44 -11.46 -7.24 2.66
CA ASN A 44 -11.94 -8.42 1.93
C ASN A 44 -13.49 -8.49 1.90
N GLU A 45 -14.17 -8.10 2.98
CA GLU A 45 -15.64 -8.07 3.05
C GLU A 45 -16.23 -7.07 2.05
N GLN A 46 -15.67 -5.85 2.02
CA GLN A 46 -16.11 -4.80 1.09
C GLN A 46 -15.86 -5.19 -0.37
N PHE A 47 -14.67 -5.73 -0.65
CA PHE A 47 -14.33 -6.18 -2.01
C PHE A 47 -15.20 -7.37 -2.43
N ASN A 48 -15.53 -8.29 -1.51
CA ASN A 48 -16.48 -9.37 -1.77
C ASN A 48 -17.87 -8.85 -2.13
N ALA A 49 -18.36 -7.80 -1.47
CA ALA A 49 -19.64 -7.18 -1.82
C ALA A 49 -19.63 -6.64 -3.27
N PHE A 50 -18.54 -5.98 -3.68
CA PHE A 50 -18.34 -5.53 -5.06
C PHE A 50 -18.38 -6.68 -6.06
N VAL A 51 -17.58 -7.72 -5.82
CA VAL A 51 -17.51 -8.86 -6.74
C VAL A 51 -18.86 -9.59 -6.83
N ASN A 52 -19.56 -9.76 -5.71
CA ASN A 52 -20.89 -10.40 -5.69
C ASN A 52 -21.93 -9.56 -6.45
N ALA A 53 -21.86 -8.24 -6.37
CA ALA A 53 -22.81 -7.34 -7.05
C ALA A 53 -22.56 -7.23 -8.56
N THR A 54 -21.32 -7.40 -9.00
CA THR A 54 -20.93 -7.10 -10.39
C THR A 54 -20.47 -8.30 -11.20
N GLY A 55 -20.12 -9.41 -10.55
CA GLY A 55 -19.46 -10.55 -11.19
C GLY A 55 -18.04 -10.23 -11.67
N TYR A 56 -17.42 -9.17 -11.16
CA TYR A 56 -16.09 -8.73 -11.57
C TYR A 56 -15.03 -9.82 -11.38
N LYS A 57 -14.18 -9.99 -12.37
CA LYS A 57 -13.00 -10.85 -12.31
C LYS A 57 -11.74 -10.00 -12.27
N THR A 58 -10.91 -10.19 -11.25
CA THR A 58 -9.64 -9.48 -11.09
C THR A 58 -8.63 -9.88 -12.16
N GLU A 59 -7.60 -9.05 -12.37
CA GLU A 59 -6.53 -9.38 -13.32
C GLU A 59 -5.79 -10.65 -12.90
N ALA A 60 -5.54 -10.86 -11.61
CA ALA A 60 -4.98 -12.11 -11.10
C ALA A 60 -5.84 -13.35 -11.47
N GLU A 61 -7.18 -13.22 -11.41
CA GLU A 61 -8.10 -14.29 -11.86
C GLU A 61 -8.08 -14.49 -13.38
N ARG A 62 -7.89 -13.42 -14.17
CA ARG A 62 -7.78 -13.48 -15.64
C ARG A 62 -6.45 -14.07 -16.09
N PHE A 63 -5.35 -13.70 -15.42
CA PHE A 63 -4.02 -14.27 -15.68
C PHE A 63 -3.90 -15.71 -15.22
N GLY A 64 -4.74 -16.12 -14.25
CA GLY A 64 -4.68 -17.43 -13.62
C GLY A 64 -3.53 -17.60 -12.63
N TRP A 65 -2.82 -16.51 -12.27
CA TRP A 65 -1.70 -16.51 -11.33
C TRP A 65 -1.47 -15.12 -10.73
N SER A 66 -0.71 -15.08 -9.63
CA SER A 66 -0.21 -13.83 -9.05
C SER A 66 1.08 -14.07 -8.26
N PHE A 67 1.69 -12.98 -7.75
CA PHE A 67 2.88 -13.06 -6.93
C PHE A 67 2.55 -13.25 -5.46
N VAL A 68 3.20 -14.26 -4.86
CA VAL A 68 3.06 -14.60 -3.45
C VAL A 68 4.41 -14.51 -2.75
N PHE A 69 4.44 -13.94 -1.56
CA PHE A 69 5.64 -13.95 -0.72
C PHE A 69 5.97 -15.38 -0.31
N VAL A 70 7.21 -15.79 -0.53
CA VAL A 70 7.69 -17.18 -0.31
C VAL A 70 7.45 -17.66 1.13
N GLY A 71 7.52 -16.79 2.11
CA GLY A 71 7.29 -17.10 3.52
C GLY A 71 5.85 -17.53 3.84
N HIS A 72 4.87 -17.25 2.98
CA HIS A 72 3.49 -17.74 3.13
C HIS A 72 3.29 -19.15 2.55
N LEU A 73 4.27 -19.69 1.85
CA LEU A 73 4.22 -21.03 1.27
C LEU A 73 4.72 -22.05 2.27
N SER A 74 4.20 -23.29 2.21
CA SER A 74 4.82 -24.39 2.94
C SER A 74 6.25 -24.63 2.45
N PRO A 75 7.17 -25.16 3.29
CA PRO A 75 8.54 -25.42 2.87
C PRO A 75 8.67 -26.33 1.62
N SER A 76 7.73 -27.26 1.41
CA SER A 76 7.66 -28.11 0.21
C SER A 76 7.26 -27.29 -1.02
N ALA A 77 6.19 -26.50 -0.91
CA ALA A 77 5.73 -25.63 -2.00
C ALA A 77 6.78 -24.56 -2.38
N ALA A 78 7.47 -23.97 -1.39
CA ALA A 78 8.54 -23.02 -1.63
C ALA A 78 9.73 -23.64 -2.39
N ARG A 79 10.08 -24.90 -2.11
CA ARG A 79 11.13 -25.64 -2.86
C ARG A 79 10.68 -26.00 -4.27
N GLU A 80 9.47 -26.53 -4.41
CA GLU A 80 8.88 -26.89 -5.72
C GLU A 80 8.81 -25.68 -6.66
N ARG A 81 8.51 -24.48 -6.11
CA ARG A 81 8.38 -23.22 -6.85
C ARG A 81 9.68 -22.42 -6.96
N ALA A 82 10.84 -23.01 -6.62
CA ALA A 82 12.12 -22.28 -6.65
C ALA A 82 12.44 -21.66 -8.02
N ARG A 83 11.99 -22.28 -9.13
CA ARG A 83 12.18 -21.79 -10.50
C ARG A 83 11.21 -20.66 -10.91
N SER A 84 10.16 -20.42 -10.15
CA SER A 84 9.16 -19.37 -10.41
C SER A 84 9.40 -18.10 -9.58
N ARG A 85 10.59 -17.97 -8.98
CA ARG A 85 11.00 -16.79 -8.23
C ARG A 85 11.38 -15.64 -9.14
N VAL A 86 11.09 -14.44 -8.69
CA VAL A 86 11.47 -13.21 -9.40
C VAL A 86 12.96 -12.98 -9.22
N VAL A 87 13.70 -12.84 -10.31
CA VAL A 87 15.14 -12.55 -10.31
C VAL A 87 15.40 -11.20 -9.65
N GLY A 88 16.30 -11.14 -8.69
CA GLY A 88 16.62 -9.93 -7.91
C GLY A 88 15.61 -9.62 -6.80
N SER A 89 14.57 -10.45 -6.67
CA SER A 89 13.57 -10.36 -5.60
C SER A 89 13.04 -11.78 -5.29
N GLU A 90 13.93 -12.67 -4.94
CA GLU A 90 13.71 -14.12 -4.84
C GLU A 90 12.72 -14.52 -3.74
N TRP A 91 12.30 -13.58 -2.92
CA TRP A 91 11.20 -13.77 -1.98
C TRP A 91 9.80 -13.71 -2.63
N TRP A 92 9.71 -13.33 -3.91
CA TRP A 92 8.48 -13.39 -4.68
C TRP A 92 8.42 -14.64 -5.55
N CYS A 93 7.31 -15.37 -5.47
CA CYS A 93 7.02 -16.52 -6.31
C CYS A 93 5.76 -16.26 -7.14
N ARG A 94 5.80 -16.58 -8.43
CA ARG A 94 4.60 -16.75 -9.25
C ARG A 94 3.85 -17.99 -8.79
N ILE A 95 2.59 -17.84 -8.39
CA ILE A 95 1.73 -18.93 -7.93
C ILE A 95 0.46 -18.97 -8.76
N ASP A 96 0.25 -20.09 -9.48
CA ASP A 96 -0.96 -20.33 -10.23
C ASP A 96 -2.16 -20.46 -9.28
N GLY A 97 -3.29 -19.82 -9.64
CA GLY A 97 -4.50 -19.80 -8.82
C GLY A 97 -4.45 -18.88 -7.60
N ALA A 98 -3.37 -18.09 -7.41
CA ALA A 98 -3.36 -17.02 -6.41
C ALA A 98 -4.28 -15.89 -6.86
N THR A 99 -5.19 -15.49 -5.98
CA THR A 99 -6.23 -14.47 -6.22
C THR A 99 -6.59 -13.80 -4.90
N TRP A 100 -7.40 -12.77 -4.92
CA TRP A 100 -7.86 -12.11 -3.69
C TRP A 100 -8.63 -13.05 -2.74
N ARG A 101 -9.31 -14.11 -3.25
CA ARG A 101 -9.99 -15.13 -2.44
C ARG A 101 -9.04 -16.23 -1.92
N HIS A 102 -7.95 -16.43 -2.63
CA HIS A 102 -6.90 -17.41 -2.37
C HIS A 102 -5.52 -16.74 -2.38
N PRO A 103 -5.23 -15.83 -1.40
CA PRO A 103 -4.07 -14.93 -1.49
C PRO A 103 -2.71 -15.64 -1.57
N GLU A 104 -2.60 -16.81 -1.00
CA GLU A 104 -1.39 -17.65 -1.04
C GLU A 104 -1.49 -18.79 -2.07
N GLY A 105 -2.48 -18.75 -2.97
CA GLY A 105 -2.74 -19.77 -3.97
C GLY A 105 -3.76 -20.83 -3.53
N PRO A 106 -3.91 -21.92 -4.31
CA PRO A 106 -4.90 -22.97 -4.04
C PRO A 106 -4.76 -23.55 -2.63
N GLY A 107 -5.90 -23.71 -1.93
CA GLY A 107 -5.95 -24.17 -0.54
C GLY A 107 -5.94 -23.05 0.49
N SER A 108 -5.45 -21.86 0.16
CA SER A 108 -5.61 -20.68 1.01
C SER A 108 -7.03 -20.08 0.91
N ASN A 109 -7.42 -19.27 1.88
CA ASN A 109 -8.72 -18.59 1.86
C ASN A 109 -8.74 -17.37 2.81
N ILE A 110 -9.78 -16.55 2.65
CA ILE A 110 -10.02 -15.34 3.45
C ILE A 110 -11.07 -15.49 4.54
N LYS A 111 -11.56 -16.71 4.84
CA LYS A 111 -12.68 -16.95 5.76
C LYS A 111 -12.49 -16.34 7.15
N LYS A 112 -11.25 -16.23 7.62
CA LYS A 112 -10.88 -15.59 8.90
C LYS A 112 -10.30 -14.18 8.73
N ARG A 113 -10.31 -13.64 7.53
CA ARG A 113 -9.64 -12.37 7.15
C ARG A 113 -10.60 -11.34 6.54
N TRP A 114 -11.90 -11.39 6.85
CA TRP A 114 -12.91 -10.46 6.31
C TRP A 114 -12.59 -8.99 6.63
N GLY A 115 -12.10 -8.69 7.84
CA GLY A 115 -11.68 -7.37 8.27
C GLY A 115 -10.21 -7.01 7.95
N HIS A 116 -9.51 -7.82 7.16
CA HIS A 116 -8.16 -7.51 6.67
C HIS A 116 -8.25 -6.76 5.34
N PRO A 117 -7.20 -6.01 4.95
CA PRO A 117 -7.17 -5.38 3.63
C PRO A 117 -7.27 -6.45 2.54
N VAL A 118 -8.00 -6.15 1.48
CA VAL A 118 -7.94 -6.96 0.26
C VAL A 118 -6.56 -6.80 -0.35
N VAL A 119 -5.98 -7.93 -0.75
CA VAL A 119 -4.69 -8.02 -1.45
C VAL A 119 -4.85 -8.84 -2.73
N GLN A 120 -3.80 -9.01 -3.51
CA GLN A 120 -3.89 -9.67 -4.82
C GLN A 120 -4.83 -8.91 -5.79
N VAL A 121 -4.81 -7.58 -5.71
CA VAL A 121 -5.57 -6.66 -6.54
C VAL A 121 -4.63 -5.71 -7.28
N SER A 122 -4.86 -5.54 -8.57
CA SER A 122 -4.13 -4.61 -9.43
C SER A 122 -4.66 -3.18 -9.28
N TRP A 123 -3.98 -2.23 -9.90
CA TRP A 123 -4.49 -0.86 -9.98
C TRP A 123 -5.83 -0.79 -10.74
N SER A 124 -5.96 -1.56 -11.82
CA SER A 124 -7.21 -1.65 -12.59
C SER A 124 -8.36 -2.23 -11.76
N ASP A 125 -8.07 -3.24 -10.92
CA ASP A 125 -9.06 -3.82 -10.00
C ASP A 125 -9.51 -2.80 -8.96
N ALA A 126 -8.57 -2.04 -8.40
CA ALA A 126 -8.84 -0.98 -7.44
C ALA A 126 -9.69 0.14 -8.04
N MET A 127 -9.40 0.54 -9.28
CA MET A 127 -10.21 1.51 -10.04
C MET A 127 -11.63 1.02 -10.31
N ALA A 128 -11.79 -0.25 -10.69
CA ALA A 128 -13.10 -0.84 -10.91
C ALA A 128 -13.95 -0.86 -9.63
N TYR A 129 -13.34 -1.23 -8.48
CA TYR A 129 -13.99 -1.15 -7.18
C TYR A 129 -14.37 0.30 -6.83
N ALA A 130 -13.44 1.24 -6.98
CA ALA A 130 -13.66 2.64 -6.63
C ALA A 130 -14.83 3.24 -7.44
N ALA A 131 -14.87 3.00 -8.76
CA ALA A 131 -15.94 3.45 -9.62
C ALA A 131 -17.32 2.85 -9.21
N TRP A 132 -17.36 1.55 -8.90
CA TRP A 132 -18.59 0.90 -8.41
C TRP A 132 -19.08 1.52 -7.09
N ALA A 133 -18.14 1.88 -6.20
CA ALA A 133 -18.45 2.47 -4.90
C ALA A 133 -18.79 3.98 -4.97
N GLY A 134 -18.80 4.60 -6.16
CA GLY A 134 -18.98 6.04 -6.34
C GLY A 134 -17.80 6.84 -5.75
N LYS A 135 -16.58 6.32 -5.91
CA LYS A 135 -15.33 6.85 -5.37
C LYS A 135 -14.24 6.84 -6.44
N ARG A 136 -13.04 7.28 -6.08
CA ARG A 136 -11.81 7.19 -6.87
C ARG A 136 -10.64 6.77 -6.00
N LEU A 137 -9.49 6.47 -6.59
CA LEU A 137 -8.24 6.35 -5.85
C LEU A 137 -7.75 7.73 -5.40
N PRO A 138 -7.03 7.83 -4.27
CA PRO A 138 -6.37 9.07 -3.87
C PRO A 138 -5.28 9.44 -4.87
N THR A 139 -5.07 10.74 -5.11
CA THR A 139 -3.81 11.19 -5.69
C THR A 139 -2.67 10.92 -4.70
N GLU A 140 -1.45 10.90 -5.20
CA GLU A 140 -0.28 10.72 -4.34
C GLU A 140 -0.18 11.83 -3.29
N ALA A 141 -0.53 13.06 -3.66
CA ALA A 141 -0.54 14.22 -2.76
C ALA A 141 -1.63 14.10 -1.68
N GLU A 142 -2.85 13.71 -2.04
CA GLU A 142 -3.92 13.45 -1.08
C GLU A 142 -3.53 12.34 -0.09
N TRP A 143 -2.89 11.27 -0.59
CA TRP A 143 -2.44 10.18 0.24
C TRP A 143 -1.38 10.66 1.25
N GLU A 144 -0.36 11.42 0.82
CA GLU A 144 0.70 11.91 1.70
C GLU A 144 0.17 12.93 2.73
N PHE A 145 -0.66 13.88 2.31
CA PHE A 145 -1.34 14.81 3.22
C PHE A 145 -2.08 14.04 4.33
N ALA A 146 -2.85 13.04 3.93
CA ALA A 146 -3.61 12.20 4.84
C ALA A 146 -2.70 11.38 5.77
N ALA A 147 -1.61 10.81 5.26
CA ALA A 147 -0.66 10.02 6.04
C ALA A 147 0.04 10.85 7.10
N ARG A 148 0.38 12.10 6.80
CA ARG A 148 1.00 13.02 7.75
C ARG A 148 0.11 13.35 8.96
N GLY A 149 -1.21 13.23 8.85
CA GLY A 149 -2.13 13.39 9.97
C GLY A 149 -2.05 14.74 10.69
N GLY A 150 -1.70 15.81 9.96
CA GLY A 150 -1.47 17.16 10.49
C GLY A 150 -0.05 17.45 10.98
N LEU A 151 0.86 16.48 10.92
CA LEU A 151 2.27 16.66 11.31
C LEU A 151 3.11 17.18 10.13
N VAL A 152 3.95 18.18 10.40
CA VAL A 152 4.84 18.77 9.38
C VAL A 152 6.14 17.99 9.32
N GLN A 153 6.48 17.45 8.14
CA GLN A 153 7.76 16.81 7.81
C GLN A 153 8.21 15.70 8.78
N LYS A 154 7.23 15.03 9.44
CA LYS A 154 7.53 13.87 10.30
C LYS A 154 7.62 12.59 9.48
N ARG A 155 8.53 11.68 9.88
CA ARG A 155 8.77 10.39 9.21
C ARG A 155 7.55 9.48 9.23
N PHE A 156 6.85 9.45 10.36
CA PHE A 156 5.71 8.55 10.56
C PHE A 156 4.44 9.34 10.90
N PRO A 157 3.26 8.73 10.73
CA PRO A 157 1.98 9.35 11.08
C PRO A 157 1.83 9.80 12.55
N TRP A 158 2.81 9.50 13.40
CA TRP A 158 2.85 9.82 14.85
C TRP A 158 4.11 10.57 15.29
N GLY A 159 5.07 10.86 14.40
CA GLY A 159 6.31 11.55 14.73
C GLY A 159 7.54 10.95 14.08
N ASP A 160 8.70 11.05 14.72
CA ASP A 160 9.98 10.60 14.15
C ASP A 160 10.51 9.29 14.77
N ASP A 161 9.97 8.89 15.92
CA ASP A 161 10.34 7.64 16.58
C ASP A 161 9.55 6.47 15.98
N LEU A 162 10.26 5.43 15.53
CA LEU A 162 9.64 4.24 14.94
C LEU A 162 8.74 3.50 15.95
N GLU A 163 9.21 3.36 17.18
CA GLU A 163 8.56 2.61 18.24
C GLU A 163 8.44 3.44 19.52
N PRO A 164 7.60 4.49 19.52
CA PRO A 164 7.48 5.37 20.67
C PRO A 164 7.08 4.57 21.92
N GLU A 165 7.78 4.80 23.01
CA GLU A 165 7.59 4.07 24.29
C GLU A 165 7.80 2.55 24.14
N GLY A 166 8.60 2.09 23.16
CA GLY A 166 8.83 0.68 22.87
C GLY A 166 7.59 -0.06 22.31
N ARG A 167 6.66 0.65 21.68
CA ARG A 167 5.42 0.08 21.14
C ARG A 167 5.40 0.14 19.62
N HIS A 168 5.13 -0.98 19.00
CA HIS A 168 4.87 -1.02 17.56
C HIS A 168 3.62 -0.19 17.22
N ARG A 169 3.72 0.63 16.17
CA ARG A 169 2.67 1.52 15.70
C ARG A 169 2.21 1.19 14.28
N MET A 170 2.86 0.22 13.65
CA MET A 170 2.54 -0.29 12.31
C MET A 170 2.98 -1.76 12.18
N ASN A 171 2.40 -2.45 11.20
CA ASN A 171 2.78 -3.81 10.83
C ASN A 171 3.88 -3.76 9.78
N VAL A 172 5.11 -4.10 10.18
CA VAL A 172 6.29 -4.21 9.31
C VAL A 172 7.11 -5.43 9.72
N TRP A 173 8.04 -5.86 8.88
CA TRP A 173 8.87 -7.02 9.17
C TRP A 173 9.74 -6.83 10.41
N GLN A 174 9.77 -7.86 11.26
CA GLN A 174 10.53 -7.88 12.50
C GLN A 174 11.59 -8.99 12.46
N GLY A 175 12.88 -8.65 12.58
CA GLY A 175 13.97 -9.62 12.59
C GLY A 175 14.86 -9.58 11.35
N VAL A 176 15.05 -10.70 10.64
CA VAL A 176 15.99 -10.79 9.50
C VAL A 176 15.23 -11.09 8.21
N PHE A 177 14.99 -10.08 7.40
CA PHE A 177 14.29 -10.24 6.13
C PHE A 177 15.15 -10.98 5.09
N PRO A 178 14.59 -11.91 4.31
CA PRO A 178 13.20 -12.41 4.32
C PRO A 178 13.03 -13.72 5.10
N ASN A 179 13.98 -14.12 5.93
CA ASN A 179 14.10 -15.48 6.44
C ASN A 179 13.54 -15.68 7.86
N VAL A 180 13.63 -14.65 8.69
CA VAL A 180 13.18 -14.71 10.10
C VAL A 180 12.30 -13.53 10.40
N ASN A 181 11.02 -13.79 10.66
CA ASN A 181 10.10 -12.81 11.25
C ASN A 181 9.83 -13.22 12.70
N THR A 182 10.11 -12.34 13.64
CA THR A 182 9.86 -12.58 15.08
C THR A 182 8.42 -12.30 15.47
N GLU A 183 7.64 -11.70 14.60
CA GLU A 183 6.24 -11.29 14.85
C GLU A 183 6.08 -10.44 16.12
N ALA A 184 7.10 -9.63 16.45
CA ALA A 184 7.08 -8.81 17.66
C ALA A 184 5.94 -7.78 17.64
N ASP A 185 5.49 -7.37 16.46
CA ASP A 185 4.33 -6.51 16.25
C ASP A 185 2.97 -7.27 16.29
N GLY A 186 3.00 -8.61 16.44
CA GLY A 186 1.85 -9.49 16.54
C GLY A 186 1.35 -10.07 15.21
N HIS A 187 2.05 -9.84 14.08
CA HIS A 187 1.55 -10.22 12.76
C HIS A 187 2.65 -10.77 11.85
N TYR A 188 2.39 -11.90 11.19
CA TYR A 188 3.27 -12.44 10.14
C TYR A 188 2.91 -11.92 8.73
N GLY A 189 1.66 -11.62 8.49
CA GLY A 189 1.10 -11.17 7.22
C GLY A 189 0.24 -9.93 7.40
N PRO A 190 -0.64 -9.61 6.45
CA PRO A 190 -1.54 -8.47 6.59
C PRO A 190 -2.36 -8.54 7.88
N ALA A 191 -2.35 -7.47 8.67
CA ALA A 191 -3.14 -7.31 9.89
C ALA A 191 -4.56 -6.77 9.57
N PRO A 192 -5.54 -6.95 10.47
CA PRO A 192 -6.84 -6.28 10.37
C PRO A 192 -6.67 -4.76 10.18
N VAL A 193 -7.57 -4.14 9.43
CA VAL A 193 -7.43 -2.73 8.99
C VAL A 193 -7.42 -1.68 10.11
N LYS A 194 -7.69 -2.07 11.35
CA LYS A 194 -7.68 -1.20 12.55
C LYS A 194 -6.77 -1.73 13.66
N SER A 195 -5.72 -2.48 13.32
CA SER A 195 -4.83 -3.09 14.33
C SER A 195 -4.02 -2.08 15.15
N TYR A 196 -3.76 -0.90 14.62
CA TYR A 196 -2.97 0.14 15.29
C TYR A 196 -3.78 1.41 15.49
N ARG A 197 -3.25 2.34 16.32
CA ARG A 197 -3.91 3.63 16.58
C ARG A 197 -3.96 4.47 15.30
N ALA A 198 -5.08 5.14 15.09
CA ALA A 198 -5.23 6.10 14.01
C ALA A 198 -4.27 7.29 14.18
N ASN A 199 -3.94 7.95 13.06
CA ASN A 199 -3.22 9.21 13.06
C ASN A 199 -4.12 10.40 13.47
N GLY A 200 -3.60 11.62 13.42
CA GLY A 200 -4.32 12.84 13.83
C GLY A 200 -5.59 13.13 13.02
N TYR A 201 -5.76 12.52 11.84
CA TYR A 201 -6.96 12.63 11.01
C TYR A 201 -7.92 11.43 11.15
N GLY A 202 -7.68 10.53 12.10
CA GLY A 202 -8.53 9.36 12.32
C GLY A 202 -8.34 8.26 11.26
N LEU A 203 -7.19 8.23 10.59
CA LEU A 203 -6.85 7.27 9.54
C LEU A 203 -5.95 6.16 10.09
N TYR A 204 -6.26 4.92 9.75
CA TYR A 204 -5.57 3.73 10.24
C TYR A 204 -4.57 3.20 9.22
N ASN A 205 -3.45 2.66 9.70
CA ASN A 205 -2.45 1.93 8.92
C ASN A 205 -2.00 2.69 7.65
N MET A 206 -1.80 4.01 7.77
CA MET A 206 -1.27 4.81 6.65
C MET A 206 0.17 4.40 6.30
N THR A 207 0.88 3.75 7.24
CA THR A 207 2.20 3.16 6.99
C THR A 207 2.22 1.72 7.47
N GLY A 208 3.02 0.87 6.83
CA GLY A 208 3.05 -0.58 7.06
C GLY A 208 1.80 -1.30 6.52
N ASN A 209 1.57 -2.50 6.96
CA ASN A 209 0.50 -3.41 6.61
C ASN A 209 0.48 -3.80 5.12
N VAL A 210 -0.11 -3.01 4.24
CA VAL A 210 -0.08 -3.24 2.79
C VAL A 210 0.25 -1.95 2.05
N TRP A 211 0.97 -2.05 0.95
CA TRP A 211 1.10 -0.97 -0.01
C TRP A 211 -0.28 -0.54 -0.49
N GLU A 212 -0.42 0.73 -0.81
CA GLU A 212 -1.67 1.30 -1.29
C GLU A 212 -1.50 1.95 -2.66
N TRP A 213 -2.31 1.54 -3.63
CA TRP A 213 -2.38 2.17 -4.93
C TRP A 213 -2.85 3.62 -4.85
N CYS A 214 -2.15 4.50 -5.59
CA CYS A 214 -2.59 5.86 -5.87
C CYS A 214 -3.00 6.02 -7.34
N TRP A 215 -3.69 7.12 -7.63
CA TRP A 215 -4.13 7.48 -8.99
C TRP A 215 -2.96 7.73 -9.94
N ASP A 216 -1.91 8.38 -9.44
CA ASP A 216 -0.84 8.99 -10.21
C ASP A 216 0.00 7.98 -11.00
N TRP A 217 0.43 8.38 -12.19
CA TRP A 217 1.57 7.75 -12.83
C TRP A 217 2.85 8.10 -12.07
N PHE A 218 3.76 7.18 -12.02
CA PHE A 218 5.03 7.37 -11.32
C PHE A 218 6.09 7.97 -12.25
N ASP A 219 6.71 9.07 -11.79
CA ASP A 219 7.91 9.65 -12.35
C ASP A 219 8.81 10.11 -11.18
N PRO A 220 10.07 9.64 -11.06
CA PRO A 220 10.96 10.07 -9.99
C PRO A 220 11.37 11.56 -10.10
N GLY A 221 11.19 12.18 -11.25
CA GLY A 221 11.42 13.61 -11.47
C GLY A 221 10.26 14.54 -11.15
N TRP A 222 9.07 13.97 -10.93
CA TRP A 222 7.81 14.69 -10.87
C TRP A 222 7.79 15.85 -9.86
N TYR A 223 8.31 15.67 -8.66
CA TYR A 223 8.24 16.69 -7.59
C TYR A 223 8.96 18.00 -7.94
N ARG A 224 9.87 18.00 -8.92
CA ARG A 224 10.54 19.22 -9.42
C ARG A 224 9.65 20.11 -10.29
N THR A 225 8.60 19.53 -10.85
CA THR A 225 7.72 20.19 -11.83
C THR A 225 6.23 20.06 -11.48
N SER A 226 5.93 19.40 -10.37
CA SER A 226 4.56 19.22 -9.89
C SER A 226 3.86 20.57 -9.73
N PRO A 227 2.61 20.73 -10.25
CA PRO A 227 1.84 21.90 -9.94
C PRO A 227 1.58 21.99 -8.43
N ARG A 228 1.39 23.21 -7.94
CA ARG A 228 1.14 23.45 -6.52
C ARG A 228 -0.26 23.01 -6.09
N ASP A 229 -1.26 23.27 -6.93
CA ASP A 229 -2.66 23.11 -6.58
C ASP A 229 -3.21 21.78 -7.13
N ASP A 230 -3.74 20.93 -6.24
CA ASP A 230 -4.37 19.63 -6.50
C ASP A 230 -3.61 18.75 -7.53
N PRO A 231 -2.30 18.46 -7.35
CA PRO A 231 -1.53 17.69 -8.32
C PRO A 231 -2.06 16.26 -8.47
N THR A 232 -2.11 15.78 -9.71
CA THR A 232 -2.63 14.45 -10.08
C THR A 232 -1.60 13.54 -10.72
N GLY A 233 -0.31 13.90 -10.62
CA GLY A 233 0.79 13.18 -11.27
C GLY A 233 0.94 13.51 -12.75
N PRO A 234 1.92 12.89 -13.42
CA PRO A 234 2.11 13.01 -14.87
C PRO A 234 0.91 12.49 -15.66
N ASP A 235 0.67 13.03 -16.85
CA ASP A 235 -0.42 12.61 -17.76
C ASP A 235 -0.27 11.15 -18.23
N ARG A 236 0.95 10.64 -18.27
CA ARG A 236 1.27 9.30 -18.76
C ARG A 236 2.48 8.71 -18.04
N GLY A 237 2.56 7.38 -18.03
CA GLY A 237 3.66 6.63 -17.45
C GLY A 237 3.49 5.13 -17.72
N GLU A 238 4.42 4.34 -17.21
CA GLU A 238 4.39 2.87 -17.31
C GLU A 238 4.01 2.21 -15.97
N ARG A 239 4.15 2.95 -14.89
CA ARG A 239 3.96 2.45 -13.52
C ARG A 239 3.07 3.40 -12.74
N ARG A 240 2.26 2.85 -11.85
CA ARG A 240 1.41 3.61 -10.91
C ARG A 240 2.09 3.74 -9.56
N VAL A 241 1.86 4.86 -8.91
CA VAL A 241 2.38 5.13 -7.56
C VAL A 241 1.78 4.18 -6.55
N MET A 242 2.62 3.71 -5.64
CA MET A 242 2.24 2.99 -4.42
C MET A 242 2.83 3.68 -3.21
N ARG A 243 2.09 3.74 -2.11
CA ARG A 243 2.47 4.43 -0.88
C ARG A 243 2.34 3.54 0.35
N GLY A 244 3.03 3.93 1.43
CA GLY A 244 2.84 3.40 2.79
C GLY A 244 3.73 2.24 3.19
N GLY A 245 4.37 1.54 2.26
CA GLY A 245 5.10 0.31 2.60
C GLY A 245 4.16 -0.84 2.97
N SER A 246 4.70 -1.92 3.51
CA SER A 246 3.92 -3.10 3.86
C SER A 246 4.53 -3.91 5.00
N TYR A 247 3.83 -4.94 5.45
CA TYR A 247 4.31 -5.92 6.44
C TYR A 247 5.62 -6.62 6.03
N LEU A 248 6.02 -6.54 4.76
CA LEU A 248 7.30 -7.07 4.27
C LEU A 248 8.43 -6.04 4.32
N CYS A 249 8.16 -4.77 4.60
CA CYS A 249 9.20 -3.75 4.66
C CYS A 249 10.03 -3.86 5.93
N HIS A 250 11.36 -3.77 5.76
CA HIS A 250 12.33 -3.79 6.86
C HIS A 250 13.46 -2.77 6.58
N ALA A 251 14.00 -2.17 7.62
CA ALA A 251 15.03 -1.13 7.50
C ALA A 251 16.25 -1.56 6.67
N SER A 252 16.59 -2.85 6.65
CA SER A 252 17.75 -3.38 5.93
C SER A 252 17.63 -3.32 4.39
N TYR A 253 16.40 -3.23 3.83
CA TYR A 253 16.21 -3.24 2.37
C TYR A 253 15.08 -2.34 1.88
N CYS A 254 14.10 -2.04 2.72
CA CYS A 254 12.90 -1.28 2.35
C CYS A 254 12.38 -0.46 3.54
N ASN A 255 12.94 0.71 3.80
CA ASN A 255 12.41 1.62 4.83
C ASN A 255 11.26 2.49 4.31
N ARG A 256 10.52 2.03 3.28
CA ARG A 256 9.44 2.80 2.61
C ARG A 256 8.11 2.83 3.38
N TYR A 257 8.14 2.51 4.66
CA TYR A 257 7.03 2.68 5.61
C TYR A 257 7.01 4.08 6.26
N ARG A 258 7.46 5.10 5.53
CA ARG A 258 7.49 6.51 5.93
C ARG A 258 6.37 7.28 5.20
N THR A 259 5.94 8.39 5.76
CA THR A 259 4.88 9.23 5.17
C THR A 259 5.26 9.81 3.82
N ASP A 260 6.54 10.09 3.61
CA ASP A 260 7.15 10.69 2.43
C ASP A 260 7.61 9.67 1.39
N ALA A 261 7.74 8.40 1.78
CA ALA A 261 8.26 7.36 0.91
C ALA A 261 7.27 6.99 -0.20
N ARG A 262 7.81 6.78 -1.39
CA ARG A 262 7.06 6.40 -2.58
C ARG A 262 7.69 5.19 -3.27
N SER A 263 6.89 4.47 -4.02
CA SER A 263 7.31 3.36 -4.88
C SER A 263 6.32 3.23 -6.05
N SER A 264 6.56 2.25 -6.90
CA SER A 264 5.67 2.05 -8.05
C SER A 264 5.64 0.60 -8.52
N ASN A 265 4.58 0.25 -9.24
CA ASN A 265 4.49 -1.01 -9.97
C ASN A 265 3.67 -0.84 -11.26
N THR A 266 3.73 -1.82 -12.17
CA THR A 266 2.87 -1.83 -13.36
C THR A 266 1.40 -1.94 -12.94
N PRO A 267 0.47 -1.29 -13.68
CA PRO A 267 -0.95 -1.23 -13.27
C PRO A 267 -1.66 -2.59 -13.21
N ASP A 268 -1.12 -3.60 -13.87
CA ASP A 268 -1.61 -4.98 -13.89
C ASP A 268 -1.01 -5.87 -12.79
N SER A 269 -0.07 -5.35 -12.01
CA SER A 269 0.61 -6.12 -10.96
C SER A 269 -0.29 -6.33 -9.74
N ALA A 270 -0.26 -7.54 -9.20
CA ALA A 270 -0.94 -7.90 -7.96
C ALA A 270 0.00 -8.75 -7.08
N THR A 271 -0.01 -8.51 -5.77
CA THR A 271 0.86 -9.19 -4.81
C THR A 271 0.16 -9.36 -3.45
N THR A 272 0.71 -10.24 -2.59
CA THR A 272 0.16 -10.50 -1.25
C THR A 272 0.26 -9.32 -0.27
N ASN A 273 0.92 -8.24 -0.64
CA ASN A 273 1.16 -7.08 0.23
C ASN A 273 0.70 -5.75 -0.38
N LEU A 274 -0.19 -5.78 -1.36
CA LEU A 274 -0.65 -4.61 -2.11
C LEU A 274 -2.17 -4.55 -2.15
N GLY A 275 -2.73 -3.47 -1.64
CA GLY A 275 -4.15 -3.15 -1.58
C GLY A 275 -4.40 -1.69 -1.94
N PHE A 276 -5.46 -1.09 -1.40
CA PHE A 276 -5.84 0.30 -1.69
C PHE A 276 -6.88 0.84 -0.70
N ARG A 277 -7.03 2.15 -0.67
CA ARG A 277 -8.19 2.88 -0.08
C ARG A 277 -8.75 3.87 -1.08
N CYS A 278 -9.95 4.38 -0.83
CA CYS A 278 -10.62 5.26 -1.78
C CYS A 278 -10.89 6.66 -1.21
N VAL A 279 -11.00 7.60 -2.13
CA VAL A 279 -11.38 9.00 -1.93
C VAL A 279 -12.73 9.27 -2.57
N ARG A 280 -13.47 10.24 -2.03
CA ARG A 280 -14.64 10.84 -2.64
C ARG A 280 -14.51 12.36 -2.52
N ASP A 281 -14.82 13.05 -3.58
CA ASP A 281 -14.86 14.52 -3.61
C ASP A 281 -16.01 15.04 -2.72
N VAL A 282 -15.87 16.28 -2.24
CA VAL A 282 -16.86 16.95 -1.37
C VAL A 282 -18.09 17.36 -2.15
#